data_db2d04e260ae36ab88a65719d81d74a5
#
_entry.id   db2d04e260ae36ab88a65719d81d74a5
#
_cell.length_a   1.000
_cell.length_b   1.000
_cell.length_c   1.000
_cell.angle_alpha   90.00
_cell.angle_beta   90.00
_cell.angle_gamma   90.00
#
_symmetry.space_group_name_H-M   'P 1'
#
loop_
_entity.id
_entity.type
_entity.pdbx_description
1 polymer ?
#
loop_
_entity_poly.entity_id
_entity_poly.type
_entity_poly.pdbx_seq_one_letter_code
_entity_poly.pdbx_strand_id
1 'polypeptide(L)'
;MTDSLSPEAVEPRLRGRFGRPYEYVASTASTQLLLPPEAPEGALVAADEQTAGRGRLGRRWLAPAGTSLLCSLQLRPAVESERLPELTGVAALACLEAIAALTGLEPVLKFPNDVLVGERKVAGVLAEAREERVVLGIGVNVNVPADELPQEVDRAATSLLVETGRELDRAALLAALLERLERRYDAWLSGAR
;
A
#
# COMPACT_ATOMS: atom_id res chain seq x y z
N MET A 1 -16.64 -11.19 -10.30
CA MET A 1 -15.58 -11.73 -9.40
C MET A 1 -15.79 -11.03 -8.07
N THR A 2 -15.86 -11.76 -6.98
CA THR A 2 -15.97 -11.19 -5.64
C THR A 2 -14.64 -10.50 -5.30
N ASP A 3 -14.69 -9.20 -5.01
CA ASP A 3 -13.54 -8.45 -4.51
C ASP A 3 -13.14 -9.01 -3.13
N SER A 4 -11.95 -9.58 -3.02
CA SER A 4 -11.46 -10.24 -1.81
C SER A 4 -9.95 -10.17 -1.74
N LEU A 5 -9.43 -10.01 -0.51
CA LEU A 5 -8.01 -10.10 -0.19
C LEU A 5 -7.65 -11.46 0.45
N SER A 6 -8.52 -12.47 0.36
CA SER A 6 -8.20 -13.79 0.90
C SER A 6 -6.98 -14.42 0.20
N PRO A 7 -6.27 -15.36 0.85
CA PRO A 7 -5.11 -16.04 0.23
C PRO A 7 -5.45 -16.68 -1.10
N GLU A 8 -6.64 -17.30 -1.24
CA GLU A 8 -7.10 -17.93 -2.47
C GLU A 8 -7.25 -16.92 -3.62
N ALA A 9 -7.59 -15.67 -3.30
CA ALA A 9 -7.71 -14.60 -4.30
C ALA A 9 -6.36 -13.97 -4.66
N VAL A 10 -5.44 -13.82 -3.69
CA VAL A 10 -4.18 -13.08 -3.86
C VAL A 10 -3.04 -13.97 -4.32
N GLU A 11 -2.76 -15.09 -3.62
CA GLU A 11 -1.55 -15.89 -3.84
C GLU A 11 -1.36 -16.39 -5.29
N PRO A 12 -2.41 -16.82 -6.04
CA PRO A 12 -2.26 -17.23 -7.43
C PRO A 12 -1.82 -16.09 -8.38
N ARG A 13 -2.00 -14.83 -7.97
CA ARG A 13 -1.66 -13.64 -8.75
C ARG A 13 -0.24 -13.13 -8.48
N LEU A 14 0.39 -13.55 -7.37
CA LEU A 14 1.74 -13.12 -7.00
C LEU A 14 2.79 -13.68 -7.96
N ARG A 15 3.67 -12.82 -8.48
CA ARG A 15 4.70 -13.19 -9.46
C ARG A 15 6.11 -13.25 -8.92
N GLY A 16 6.42 -12.44 -7.91
CA GLY A 16 7.76 -12.33 -7.32
C GLY A 16 7.86 -12.95 -5.92
N ARG A 17 8.87 -12.47 -5.16
CA ARG A 17 9.10 -12.85 -3.76
C ARG A 17 8.29 -12.04 -2.77
N PHE A 18 7.84 -10.84 -3.14
CA PHE A 18 7.00 -10.02 -2.26
C PHE A 18 5.59 -10.61 -2.15
N GLY A 19 5.05 -10.59 -0.92
CA GLY A 19 3.81 -11.25 -0.57
C GLY A 19 4.00 -12.73 -0.17
N ARG A 20 5.22 -13.14 0.20
CA ARG A 20 5.52 -14.51 0.63
C ARG A 20 6.35 -14.54 1.91
N PRO A 21 5.81 -15.03 3.06
CA PRO A 21 4.42 -15.48 3.24
C PRO A 21 3.40 -14.35 3.14
N TYR A 22 2.17 -14.71 2.79
CA TYR A 22 1.00 -13.85 2.76
C TYR A 22 0.08 -14.18 3.93
N GLU A 23 -0.38 -13.17 4.66
CA GLU A 23 -1.38 -13.30 5.70
C GLU A 23 -2.53 -12.32 5.44
N TYR A 24 -3.75 -12.77 5.69
CA TYR A 24 -4.96 -11.97 5.61
C TYR A 24 -5.71 -12.01 6.93
N VAL A 25 -6.18 -10.86 7.38
CA VAL A 25 -7.05 -10.72 8.56
C VAL A 25 -8.28 -9.88 8.21
N ALA A 26 -9.45 -10.26 8.70
CA ALA A 26 -10.67 -9.50 8.45
C ALA A 26 -10.61 -8.11 9.13
N SER A 27 -10.10 -8.01 10.36
CA SER A 27 -9.98 -6.75 11.10
C SER A 27 -8.77 -6.78 12.02
N THR A 28 -8.10 -5.64 12.15
CA THR A 28 -6.96 -5.45 13.08
C THR A 28 -6.87 -3.98 13.52
N ALA A 29 -6.10 -3.71 14.55
CA ALA A 29 -5.76 -2.34 14.91
C ALA A 29 -4.96 -1.65 13.78
N SER A 30 -3.91 -2.32 13.27
CA SER A 30 -3.11 -1.87 12.14
C SER A 30 -2.26 -3.04 11.61
N THR A 31 -2.20 -3.20 10.28
CA THR A 31 -1.35 -4.21 9.62
C THR A 31 0.14 -4.01 9.95
N GLN A 32 0.56 -2.79 10.24
CA GLN A 32 1.92 -2.45 10.68
C GLN A 32 2.37 -3.18 11.96
N LEU A 33 1.43 -3.65 12.77
CA LEU A 33 1.71 -4.29 14.05
C LEU A 33 1.76 -5.82 13.97
N LEU A 34 1.30 -6.40 12.85
CA LEU A 34 1.15 -7.84 12.71
C LEU A 34 2.40 -8.57 12.18
N LEU A 35 3.33 -7.85 11.56
CA LEU A 35 4.58 -8.43 11.07
C LEU A 35 5.58 -8.60 12.23
N PRO A 36 5.88 -9.85 12.64
CA PRO A 36 6.82 -10.10 13.75
C PRO A 36 8.27 -9.82 13.31
N PRO A 37 9.19 -9.57 14.26
CA PRO A 37 10.58 -9.27 13.94
C PRO A 37 11.29 -10.32 13.08
N GLU A 38 10.97 -11.58 13.26
CA GLU A 38 11.55 -12.75 12.57
C GLU A 38 10.94 -13.00 11.17
N ALA A 39 9.86 -12.33 10.81
CA ALA A 39 9.28 -12.51 9.48
C ALA A 39 10.33 -12.25 8.38
N PRO A 40 10.37 -13.04 7.32
CA PRO A 40 11.35 -12.85 6.24
C PRO A 40 11.06 -11.57 5.45
N GLU A 41 12.08 -11.11 4.70
CA GLU A 41 11.85 -10.09 3.66
C GLU A 41 10.79 -10.56 2.67
N GLY A 42 9.87 -9.68 2.33
CA GLY A 42 8.75 -10.00 1.43
C GLY A 42 7.49 -10.52 2.14
N ALA A 43 7.54 -10.80 3.45
CA ALA A 43 6.34 -11.14 4.22
C ALA A 43 5.34 -9.99 4.19
N LEU A 44 4.07 -10.32 3.94
CA LEU A 44 3.00 -9.35 3.75
C LEU A 44 1.77 -9.71 4.59
N VAL A 45 1.20 -8.71 5.22
CA VAL A 45 -0.12 -8.80 5.87
C VAL A 45 -1.07 -7.83 5.19
N ALA A 46 -2.27 -8.29 4.85
CA ALA A 46 -3.37 -7.45 4.38
C ALA A 46 -4.60 -7.56 5.29
N ALA A 47 -5.41 -6.51 5.35
CA ALA A 47 -6.63 -6.48 6.14
C ALA A 47 -7.78 -5.83 5.36
N ASP A 48 -9.02 -6.25 5.66
CA ASP A 48 -10.21 -5.55 5.18
C ASP A 48 -10.51 -4.30 6.03
N GLU A 49 -10.14 -4.31 7.31
CA GLU A 49 -10.39 -3.21 8.23
C GLU A 49 -9.20 -2.91 9.13
N GLN A 50 -8.92 -1.64 9.34
CA GLN A 50 -8.02 -1.15 10.41
C GLN A 50 -8.77 -0.23 11.36
N THR A 51 -8.95 -0.65 12.62
CA THR A 51 -9.64 0.16 13.65
C THR A 51 -8.78 1.31 14.20
N ALA A 52 -7.45 1.22 14.04
CA ALA A 52 -6.47 2.23 14.44
C ALA A 52 -5.37 2.39 13.38
N GLY A 53 -5.77 2.50 12.08
CA GLY A 53 -4.87 2.68 10.96
C GLY A 53 -3.93 3.87 11.18
N ARG A 54 -2.66 3.70 10.77
CA ARG A 54 -1.58 4.67 11.06
C ARG A 54 -1.17 5.41 9.80
N GLY A 55 -0.98 6.71 9.96
CA GLY A 55 -0.40 7.60 8.96
C GLY A 55 0.83 8.32 9.52
N ARG A 56 1.51 9.10 8.70
CA ARG A 56 2.69 9.89 9.11
C ARG A 56 2.31 10.98 10.13
N LEU A 57 3.27 11.32 11.00
CA LEU A 57 3.14 12.40 11.99
C LEU A 57 1.95 12.21 12.95
N GLY A 58 1.66 10.96 13.33
CA GLY A 58 0.57 10.64 14.25
C GLY A 58 -0.83 10.71 13.64
N ARG A 59 -0.97 10.95 12.34
CA ARG A 59 -2.27 10.91 11.65
C ARG A 59 -2.84 9.50 11.62
N ARG A 60 -4.14 9.39 11.41
CA ARG A 60 -4.82 8.11 11.24
C ARG A 60 -5.15 7.89 9.77
N TRP A 61 -5.08 6.61 9.36
CA TRP A 61 -5.68 6.16 8.11
C TRP A 61 -7.08 5.61 8.41
N LEU A 62 -8.09 6.18 7.78
CA LEU A 62 -9.49 5.80 7.96
C LEU A 62 -10.05 5.29 6.63
N ALA A 63 -10.70 4.13 6.66
CA ALA A 63 -11.40 3.57 5.50
C ALA A 63 -12.52 2.63 6.00
N PRO A 64 -13.67 2.60 5.33
CA PRO A 64 -14.70 1.59 5.60
C PRO A 64 -14.17 0.18 5.35
N ALA A 65 -14.65 -0.79 6.13
CA ALA A 65 -14.24 -2.18 5.99
C ALA A 65 -14.51 -2.72 4.57
N GLY A 66 -13.54 -3.44 4.00
CA GLY A 66 -13.68 -4.11 2.71
C GLY A 66 -13.59 -3.21 1.48
N THR A 67 -13.38 -1.90 1.64
CA THR A 67 -13.38 -0.96 0.50
C THR A 67 -12.00 -0.51 0.04
N SER A 68 -10.98 -0.69 0.87
CA SER A 68 -9.62 -0.23 0.62
C SER A 68 -8.63 -1.37 0.54
N LEU A 69 -7.50 -1.14 -0.11
CA LEU A 69 -6.33 -1.99 0.02
C LEU A 69 -5.51 -1.49 1.21
N LEU A 70 -5.45 -2.29 2.27
CA LEU A 70 -4.72 -2.00 3.50
C LEU A 70 -3.70 -3.12 3.72
N CYS A 71 -2.41 -2.83 3.54
CA CYS A 71 -1.39 -3.86 3.70
C CYS A 71 -0.09 -3.32 4.29
N SER A 72 0.71 -4.22 4.84
CA SER A 72 2.07 -3.95 5.30
C SER A 72 3.03 -5.03 4.83
N LEU A 73 4.18 -4.61 4.29
CA LEU A 73 5.25 -5.46 3.78
C LEU A 73 6.49 -5.31 4.65
N GLN A 74 7.16 -6.41 4.96
CA GLN A 74 8.45 -6.39 5.63
C GLN A 74 9.59 -6.36 4.63
N LEU A 75 10.53 -5.42 4.82
CA LEU A 75 11.76 -5.28 4.05
C LEU A 75 12.96 -5.34 4.99
N ARG A 76 14.11 -5.83 4.46
CA ARG A 76 15.39 -5.91 5.16
C ARG A 76 16.53 -5.39 4.28
N PRO A 77 16.48 -4.07 3.92
CA PRO A 77 17.47 -3.52 2.99
C PRO A 77 18.86 -3.44 3.64
N ALA A 78 19.85 -4.05 3.00
CA ALA A 78 21.26 -3.92 3.38
C ALA A 78 21.84 -2.61 2.84
N VAL A 79 21.40 -1.48 3.40
CA VAL A 79 21.84 -0.12 3.01
C VAL A 79 22.09 0.73 4.25
N GLU A 80 22.81 1.84 4.07
CA GLU A 80 22.99 2.84 5.13
C GLU A 80 21.65 3.44 5.57
N SER A 81 21.52 3.74 6.86
CA SER A 81 20.28 4.22 7.49
C SER A 81 19.73 5.50 6.87
N GLU A 82 20.63 6.36 6.35
CA GLU A 82 20.31 7.62 5.68
C GLU A 82 19.49 7.41 4.40
N ARG A 83 19.58 6.24 3.79
CA ARG A 83 18.82 5.89 2.58
C ARG A 83 17.42 5.35 2.88
N LEU A 84 17.15 4.85 4.08
CA LEU A 84 15.86 4.24 4.43
C LEU A 84 14.64 5.15 4.17
N PRO A 85 14.69 6.48 4.39
CA PRO A 85 13.57 7.38 4.07
C PRO A 85 13.15 7.37 2.59
N GLU A 86 14.07 7.02 1.66
CA GLU A 86 13.80 6.92 0.23
C GLU A 86 12.78 5.83 -0.11
N LEU A 87 12.69 4.77 0.73
CA LEU A 87 11.74 3.66 0.55
C LEU A 87 10.28 4.12 0.48
N THR A 88 9.95 5.19 1.19
CA THR A 88 8.61 5.79 1.11
C THR A 88 8.29 6.24 -0.31
N GLY A 89 9.23 6.92 -0.97
CA GLY A 89 9.09 7.35 -2.36
C GLY A 89 9.08 6.18 -3.35
N VAL A 90 9.96 5.19 -3.14
CA VAL A 90 10.01 3.96 -3.95
C VAL A 90 8.66 3.26 -3.97
N ALA A 91 8.04 3.09 -2.80
CA ALA A 91 6.74 2.44 -2.68
C ALA A 91 5.59 3.30 -3.22
N ALA A 92 5.64 4.61 -3.02
CA ALA A 92 4.63 5.50 -3.56
C ALA A 92 4.65 5.53 -5.10
N LEU A 93 5.83 5.47 -5.73
CA LEU A 93 5.96 5.34 -7.17
C LEU A 93 5.45 3.99 -7.69
N ALA A 94 5.72 2.89 -6.97
CA ALA A 94 5.17 1.58 -7.32
C ALA A 94 3.63 1.56 -7.24
N CYS A 95 3.06 2.20 -6.21
CA CYS A 95 1.62 2.35 -6.05
C CYS A 95 1.00 3.17 -7.20
N LEU A 96 1.61 4.29 -7.55
CA LEU A 96 1.23 5.13 -8.68
C LEU A 96 1.19 4.33 -9.99
N GLU A 97 2.27 3.59 -10.29
CA GLU A 97 2.35 2.76 -11.50
C GLU A 97 1.29 1.64 -11.53
N ALA A 98 1.00 1.03 -10.37
CA ALA A 98 -0.03 0.00 -10.27
C ALA A 98 -1.42 0.57 -10.55
N ILE A 99 -1.73 1.74 -9.98
CA ILE A 99 -2.98 2.45 -10.22
C ILE A 99 -3.10 2.82 -11.70
N ALA A 100 -2.10 3.47 -12.29
CA ALA A 100 -2.12 3.87 -13.69
C ALA A 100 -2.37 2.69 -14.63
N ALA A 101 -1.68 1.56 -14.41
CA ALA A 101 -1.79 0.38 -15.25
C ALA A 101 -3.18 -0.28 -15.21
N LEU A 102 -3.86 -0.26 -14.06
CA LEU A 102 -5.16 -0.91 -13.90
C LEU A 102 -6.35 -0.02 -14.25
N THR A 103 -6.16 1.28 -14.18
CA THR A 103 -7.27 2.24 -14.30
C THR A 103 -7.19 3.12 -15.54
N GLY A 104 -6.00 3.33 -16.09
CA GLY A 104 -5.75 4.34 -17.12
C GLY A 104 -5.73 5.78 -16.59
N LEU A 105 -5.86 5.98 -15.26
CA LEU A 105 -5.72 7.29 -14.65
C LEU A 105 -4.25 7.76 -14.71
N GLU A 106 -4.04 9.05 -14.55
CA GLU A 106 -2.72 9.68 -14.47
C GLU A 106 -2.43 10.16 -13.02
N PRO A 107 -2.14 9.23 -12.09
CA PRO A 107 -1.84 9.63 -10.72
C PRO A 107 -0.48 10.32 -10.63
N VAL A 108 -0.34 11.20 -9.66
CA VAL A 108 0.91 11.93 -9.40
C VAL A 108 1.40 11.70 -7.96
N LEU A 109 2.71 11.69 -7.79
CA LEU A 109 3.31 11.62 -6.47
C LEU A 109 3.38 13.02 -5.85
N LYS A 110 2.69 13.21 -4.72
CA LYS A 110 2.99 14.30 -3.81
C LYS A 110 4.03 13.82 -2.80
N PHE A 111 5.25 14.22 -3.04
CA PHE A 111 6.39 13.82 -2.21
C PHE A 111 6.14 14.11 -0.71
N PRO A 112 6.55 13.20 0.19
CA PRO A 112 7.27 11.97 -0.14
C PRO A 112 6.38 10.72 -0.22
N ASN A 113 5.08 10.77 0.09
CA ASN A 113 4.32 9.59 0.46
C ASN A 113 2.86 9.54 -0.01
N ASP A 114 2.33 10.59 -0.60
CA ASP A 114 0.92 10.64 -1.02
C ASP A 114 0.79 10.46 -2.54
N VAL A 115 -0.11 9.60 -2.98
CA VAL A 115 -0.50 9.45 -4.38
C VAL A 115 -1.82 10.17 -4.60
N LEU A 116 -1.86 11.02 -5.61
CA LEU A 116 -3.02 11.85 -5.93
C LEU A 116 -3.55 11.51 -7.32
N VAL A 117 -4.86 11.69 -7.50
CA VAL A 117 -5.52 11.81 -8.81
C VAL A 117 -6.10 13.23 -8.88
N GLY A 118 -5.63 14.02 -9.83
CA GLY A 118 -5.82 15.48 -9.78
C GLY A 118 -5.19 16.05 -8.49
N GLU A 119 -5.99 16.73 -7.68
CA GLU A 119 -5.54 17.29 -6.39
C GLU A 119 -5.98 16.45 -5.17
N ARG A 120 -6.69 15.33 -5.40
CA ARG A 120 -7.30 14.50 -4.36
C ARG A 120 -6.44 13.27 -4.05
N LYS A 121 -6.32 12.97 -2.75
CA LYS A 121 -5.50 11.85 -2.28
C LYS A 121 -6.24 10.52 -2.44
N VAL A 122 -5.61 9.59 -3.16
CA VAL A 122 -6.11 8.23 -3.38
C VAL A 122 -5.32 7.19 -2.58
N ALA A 123 -4.04 7.45 -2.30
CA ALA A 123 -3.21 6.51 -1.54
C ALA A 123 -2.18 7.21 -0.65
N GLY A 124 -1.70 6.49 0.34
CA GLY A 124 -0.64 6.92 1.24
C GLY A 124 0.29 5.78 1.64
N VAL A 125 1.56 6.12 1.83
CA VAL A 125 2.62 5.18 2.22
C VAL A 125 3.22 5.61 3.55
N LEU A 126 3.52 4.63 4.42
CA LEU A 126 4.18 4.81 5.69
C LEU A 126 5.30 3.78 5.85
N ALA A 127 6.56 4.21 5.81
CA ALA A 127 7.71 3.37 6.14
C ALA A 127 8.13 3.62 7.59
N GLU A 128 8.19 2.55 8.39
CA GLU A 128 8.69 2.57 9.78
C GLU A 128 9.94 1.70 9.88
N ALA A 129 11.09 2.33 10.10
CA ALA A 129 12.31 1.60 10.42
C ALA A 129 12.23 1.04 11.85
N ARG A 130 12.58 -0.23 12.02
CA ARG A 130 12.58 -0.96 13.29
C ARG A 130 13.80 -1.86 13.34
N GLU A 131 14.84 -1.45 14.06
CA GLU A 131 16.11 -2.18 14.11
C GLU A 131 16.65 -2.43 12.68
N GLU A 132 16.84 -3.70 12.29
CA GLU A 132 17.40 -4.11 10.99
C GLU A 132 16.33 -4.32 9.90
N ARG A 133 15.11 -3.80 10.09
CA ARG A 133 14.00 -3.99 9.16
C ARG A 133 13.20 -2.71 8.95
N VAL A 134 12.47 -2.67 7.86
CA VAL A 134 11.48 -1.63 7.58
C VAL A 134 10.12 -2.30 7.39
N VAL A 135 9.11 -1.82 8.12
CA VAL A 135 7.71 -2.19 7.86
C VAL A 135 7.10 -1.09 7.01
N LEU A 136 6.72 -1.46 5.80
CA LEU A 136 6.19 -0.57 4.79
C LEU A 136 4.67 -0.73 4.70
N GLY A 137 3.92 0.22 5.27
CA GLY A 137 2.45 0.26 5.19
C GLY A 137 1.98 1.00 3.94
N ILE A 138 0.99 0.45 3.25
CA ILE A 138 0.37 1.04 2.07
C ILE A 138 -1.14 1.00 2.25
N GLY A 139 -1.78 2.17 2.12
CA GLY A 139 -3.22 2.33 2.08
C GLY A 139 -3.65 2.92 0.75
N VAL A 140 -4.63 2.29 0.07
CA VAL A 140 -5.23 2.80 -1.16
C VAL A 140 -6.75 2.80 -1.01
N ASN A 141 -7.40 3.93 -1.22
CA ASN A 141 -8.85 4.01 -1.32
C ASN A 141 -9.28 3.42 -2.67
N VAL A 142 -9.76 2.17 -2.67
CA VAL A 142 -10.11 1.45 -3.91
C VAL A 142 -11.59 1.64 -4.23
N ASN A 143 -12.45 1.01 -3.46
CA ASN A 143 -13.89 0.96 -3.68
C ASN A 143 -14.68 1.78 -2.62
N VAL A 144 -14.05 2.82 -2.05
CA VAL A 144 -14.70 3.69 -1.07
C VAL A 144 -15.71 4.58 -1.79
N PRO A 145 -17.02 4.54 -1.42
CA PRO A 145 -18.03 5.45 -1.96
C PRO A 145 -17.73 6.92 -1.62
N ALA A 146 -18.22 7.84 -2.43
CA ALA A 146 -17.93 9.26 -2.29
C ALA A 146 -18.37 9.86 -0.93
N ASP A 147 -19.48 9.38 -0.41
CA ASP A 147 -20.08 9.81 0.87
C ASP A 147 -19.42 9.19 2.11
N GLU A 148 -18.60 8.14 1.92
CA GLU A 148 -17.83 7.47 2.97
C GLU A 148 -16.34 7.86 2.99
N LEU A 149 -15.91 8.73 2.06
CA LEU A 149 -14.52 9.20 2.02
C LEU A 149 -14.20 10.05 3.27
N PRO A 150 -13.02 9.85 3.88
CA PRO A 150 -12.63 10.61 5.05
C PRO A 150 -12.48 12.11 4.72
N GLN A 151 -12.99 12.95 5.62
CA GLN A 151 -12.79 14.39 5.57
C GLN A 151 -11.39 14.70 6.11
N GLU A 152 -10.39 14.80 5.25
CA GLU A 152 -9.04 15.17 5.65
C GLU A 152 -8.91 16.69 5.79
N VAL A 153 -8.23 17.15 6.84
CA VAL A 153 -8.06 18.58 7.13
C VAL A 153 -7.23 19.30 6.06
N ASP A 154 -6.21 18.62 5.53
CA ASP A 154 -5.23 19.24 4.64
C ASP A 154 -5.52 18.99 3.15
N ARG A 155 -6.37 18.02 2.81
CA ARG A 155 -6.63 17.63 1.43
C ARG A 155 -7.87 16.76 1.31
N ALA A 156 -8.65 16.99 0.26
CA ALA A 156 -9.75 16.12 -0.08
C ALA A 156 -9.24 14.71 -0.44
N ALA A 157 -9.90 13.69 0.10
CA ALA A 157 -9.68 12.31 -0.27
C ALA A 157 -10.49 11.97 -1.54
N THR A 158 -10.03 10.94 -2.26
CA THR A 158 -10.77 10.28 -3.34
C THR A 158 -10.55 8.78 -3.31
N SER A 159 -11.26 8.03 -4.15
CA SER A 159 -11.07 6.60 -4.35
C SER A 159 -10.99 6.27 -5.84
N LEU A 160 -10.45 5.09 -6.15
CA LEU A 160 -10.43 4.62 -7.54
C LEU A 160 -11.84 4.40 -8.09
N LEU A 161 -12.80 3.99 -7.25
CA LEU A 161 -14.22 3.92 -7.60
C LEU A 161 -14.76 5.28 -8.06
N VAL A 162 -14.52 6.33 -7.29
CA VAL A 162 -14.98 7.70 -7.60
C VAL A 162 -14.35 8.21 -8.89
N GLU A 163 -13.05 7.96 -9.10
CA GLU A 163 -12.32 8.48 -10.27
C GLU A 163 -12.61 7.70 -11.55
N THR A 164 -12.95 6.40 -11.46
CA THR A 164 -13.18 5.55 -12.63
C THR A 164 -14.63 5.26 -12.91
N GLY A 165 -15.52 5.46 -11.92
CA GLY A 165 -16.93 5.10 -11.99
C GLY A 165 -17.20 3.58 -11.95
N ARG A 166 -16.20 2.74 -11.59
CA ARG A 166 -16.33 1.28 -11.51
C ARG A 166 -15.57 0.69 -10.34
N GLU A 167 -16.09 -0.39 -9.78
CA GLU A 167 -15.35 -1.19 -8.79
C GLU A 167 -14.12 -1.85 -9.41
N LEU A 168 -13.09 -1.97 -8.60
CA LEU A 168 -11.81 -2.60 -8.95
C LEU A 168 -11.52 -3.81 -8.05
N ASP A 169 -10.87 -4.81 -8.60
CA ASP A 169 -10.39 -5.99 -7.89
C ASP A 169 -9.16 -5.63 -7.06
N ARG A 170 -9.31 -5.60 -5.73
CA ARG A 170 -8.23 -5.26 -4.78
C ARG A 170 -7.07 -6.26 -4.82
N ALA A 171 -7.35 -7.55 -5.07
CA ALA A 171 -6.30 -8.56 -5.20
C ALA A 171 -5.47 -8.35 -6.46
N ALA A 172 -6.10 -7.95 -7.57
CA ALA A 172 -5.37 -7.60 -8.79
C ALA A 172 -4.50 -6.34 -8.59
N LEU A 173 -5.01 -5.33 -7.87
CA LEU A 173 -4.25 -4.14 -7.52
C LEU A 173 -3.05 -4.49 -6.61
N LEU A 174 -3.26 -5.32 -5.59
CA LEU A 174 -2.20 -5.75 -4.69
C LEU A 174 -1.09 -6.49 -5.46
N ALA A 175 -1.43 -7.45 -6.30
CA ALA A 175 -0.45 -8.19 -7.10
C ALA A 175 0.34 -7.26 -8.04
N ALA A 176 -0.33 -6.34 -8.73
CA ALA A 176 0.30 -5.35 -9.60
C ALA A 176 1.21 -4.38 -8.83
N LEU A 177 0.82 -3.99 -7.62
CA LEU A 177 1.62 -3.16 -6.73
C LEU A 177 2.89 -3.89 -6.27
N LEU A 178 2.77 -5.13 -5.80
CA LEU A 178 3.91 -5.90 -5.30
C LEU A 178 4.95 -6.19 -6.38
N GLU A 179 4.52 -6.53 -7.59
CA GLU A 179 5.42 -6.73 -8.73
C GLU A 179 6.24 -5.47 -9.06
N ARG A 180 5.60 -4.29 -9.07
CA ARG A 180 6.26 -3.02 -9.34
C ARG A 180 7.16 -2.59 -8.18
N LEU A 181 6.70 -2.82 -6.95
CA LEU A 181 7.47 -2.49 -5.76
C LEU A 181 8.74 -3.33 -5.68
N GLU A 182 8.68 -4.64 -5.96
CA GLU A 182 9.84 -5.50 -5.99
C GLU A 182 10.88 -5.04 -7.02
N ARG A 183 10.44 -4.76 -8.25
CA ARG A 183 11.32 -4.23 -9.30
C ARG A 183 11.98 -2.90 -8.94
N ARG A 184 11.20 -1.97 -8.35
CA ARG A 184 11.73 -0.67 -7.91
C ARG A 184 12.65 -0.79 -6.71
N TYR A 185 12.33 -1.68 -5.79
CA TYR A 185 13.16 -1.98 -4.63
C TYR A 185 14.52 -2.56 -5.03
N ASP A 186 14.55 -3.50 -5.97
CA ASP A 186 15.80 -4.07 -6.50
C ASP A 186 16.65 -3.04 -7.23
N ALA A 187 16.02 -2.18 -8.03
CA ALA A 187 16.70 -1.06 -8.68
C ALA A 187 17.27 -0.08 -7.65
N TRP A 188 16.52 0.26 -6.61
CA TRP A 188 16.97 1.12 -5.52
C TRP A 188 18.14 0.50 -4.73
N LEU A 189 18.09 -0.79 -4.41
CA LEU A 189 19.18 -1.50 -3.74
C LEU A 189 20.48 -1.46 -4.55
N SER A 190 20.39 -1.64 -5.88
CA SER A 190 21.54 -1.62 -6.79
C SER A 190 22.11 -0.22 -7.06
N GLY A 191 21.45 0.84 -6.56
CA GLY A 191 21.82 2.23 -6.85
C GLY A 191 21.47 2.67 -8.27
N ALA A 192 20.69 1.90 -9.02
CA ALA A 192 20.16 2.30 -10.32
C ALA A 192 19.18 3.48 -10.16
N ARG A 193 19.42 4.57 -10.91
CA ARG A 193 18.58 5.79 -10.91
C ARG A 193 17.50 5.72 -11.97
#